data_d3e9599efc709e098c0c2befd1d5a53b
#
_entry.id   d3e9599efc709e098c0c2befd1d5a53b
#
_cell.length_a   1.000
_cell.length_b   1.000
_cell.length_c   1.000
_cell.angle_alpha   90.00
_cell.angle_beta   90.00
_cell.angle_gamma   90.00
#
_symmetry.space_group_name_H-M   'P 1'
#
loop_
_entity.id
_entity.type
_entity.pdbx_description
1 polymer ?
#
loop_
_entity_poly.entity_id
_entity_poly.type
_entity_poly.pdbx_seq_one_letter_code
_entity_poly.pdbx_strand_id
1 'polypeptide(L)'
;MPLRIFNNLSSQYAQNHLSSHNDNIGKAIVTVASGERLNNSSDDGASLAISESLLSNALAFRQGARNLQDGLPLINNIAEILIRTRELASQSSTGTIGDTERQTIQLEFEAQKQEINRITNTNEFLSQKLLDWSLSSNATGDDVIIHIGLDSRTENRINLNETLNLRATTTTGLGIEDLDISTADGAKEDLVRLQEAVGDLSGARARVDATQNRLTRAIQNLAANIENLTAAASTIRDADVAEEVTGL
;
A
#
# COMPACT_ATOMS: atom_id res chain seq x y z
N MET A 1 -24.79 -58.94 -44.23
CA MET A 1 -24.53 -57.55 -44.65
C MET A 1 -23.66 -57.61 -45.89
N PRO A 2 -23.99 -56.91 -46.98
CA PRO A 2 -23.13 -56.92 -48.16
C PRO A 2 -21.81 -56.27 -47.90
N LEU A 3 -20.72 -56.98 -48.13
CA LEU A 3 -19.34 -56.41 -48.06
C LEU A 3 -19.15 -55.41 -49.22
N ARG A 4 -19.16 -54.11 -48.88
CA ARG A 4 -18.89 -53.05 -49.85
C ARG A 4 -17.38 -52.73 -49.80
N ILE A 5 -16.69 -53.06 -50.89
CA ILE A 5 -15.23 -52.95 -50.99
C ILE A 5 -14.75 -51.48 -51.13
N PHE A 6 -15.57 -50.61 -51.74
CA PHE A 6 -15.21 -49.27 -52.08
C PHE A 6 -15.57 -48.19 -50.99
N ASN A 7 -16.54 -48.49 -50.12
CA ASN A 7 -16.94 -47.58 -49.03
C ASN A 7 -17.30 -48.42 -47.80
N ASN A 8 -16.32 -48.69 -46.95
CA ASN A 8 -16.55 -49.44 -45.73
C ASN A 8 -16.91 -48.44 -44.59
N LEU A 9 -18.19 -48.03 -44.57
CA LEU A 9 -18.74 -47.12 -43.56
C LEU A 9 -18.52 -47.63 -42.12
N SER A 10 -18.57 -48.96 -41.93
CA SER A 10 -18.34 -49.54 -40.60
C SER A 10 -16.88 -49.32 -40.12
N SER A 11 -15.92 -49.43 -41.03
CA SER A 11 -14.51 -49.14 -40.73
C SER A 11 -14.29 -47.66 -40.45
N GLN A 12 -14.95 -46.77 -41.20
CA GLN A 12 -14.89 -45.35 -40.97
C GLN A 12 -15.51 -44.96 -39.63
N TYR A 13 -16.65 -45.54 -39.27
CA TYR A 13 -17.23 -45.35 -37.93
C TYR A 13 -16.28 -45.83 -36.82
N ALA A 14 -15.70 -47.02 -36.99
CA ALA A 14 -14.76 -47.56 -36.04
C ALA A 14 -13.52 -46.69 -35.88
N GLN A 15 -12.96 -46.17 -36.98
CA GLN A 15 -11.80 -45.23 -36.94
C GLN A 15 -12.16 -43.90 -36.27
N ASN A 16 -13.32 -43.33 -36.57
CA ASN A 16 -13.75 -42.09 -35.95
C ASN A 16 -13.96 -42.26 -34.42
N HIS A 17 -14.56 -43.37 -34.00
CA HIS A 17 -14.71 -43.68 -32.59
C HIS A 17 -13.35 -43.91 -31.90
N LEU A 18 -12.43 -44.63 -32.56
CA LEU A 18 -11.10 -44.87 -32.02
C LEU A 18 -10.30 -43.57 -31.88
N SER A 19 -10.38 -42.68 -32.87
CA SER A 19 -9.78 -41.36 -32.80
C SER A 19 -10.36 -40.54 -31.66
N SER A 20 -11.68 -40.50 -31.52
CA SER A 20 -12.35 -39.79 -30.42
C SER A 20 -11.99 -40.36 -29.05
N HIS A 21 -11.87 -41.68 -28.91
CA HIS A 21 -11.41 -42.30 -27.67
C HIS A 21 -9.95 -41.98 -27.36
N ASN A 22 -9.05 -42.01 -28.35
CA ASN A 22 -7.67 -41.62 -28.18
C ASN A 22 -7.53 -40.16 -27.74
N ASP A 23 -8.32 -39.25 -28.30
CA ASP A 23 -8.35 -37.84 -27.92
C ASP A 23 -8.85 -37.66 -26.47
N ASN A 24 -9.87 -38.43 -26.08
CA ASN A 24 -10.39 -38.40 -24.70
C ASN A 24 -9.38 -38.99 -23.70
N ILE A 25 -8.73 -40.09 -24.00
CA ILE A 25 -7.65 -40.66 -23.20
C ILE A 25 -6.50 -39.68 -23.10
N GLY A 26 -6.12 -39.03 -24.19
CA GLY A 26 -5.08 -38.00 -24.17
C GLY A 26 -5.43 -36.84 -23.23
N LYS A 27 -6.67 -36.37 -23.25
CA LYS A 27 -7.16 -35.33 -22.34
C LYS A 27 -7.15 -35.81 -20.89
N ALA A 28 -7.67 -36.99 -20.60
CA ALA A 28 -7.71 -37.52 -19.25
C ALA A 28 -6.31 -37.75 -18.68
N ILE A 29 -5.34 -38.22 -19.47
CA ILE A 29 -3.94 -38.33 -19.05
C ILE A 29 -3.36 -36.96 -18.68
N VAL A 30 -3.64 -35.94 -19.46
CA VAL A 30 -3.19 -34.58 -19.19
C VAL A 30 -3.85 -34.02 -17.91
N THR A 31 -5.15 -34.25 -17.73
CA THR A 31 -5.90 -33.88 -16.53
C THR A 31 -5.36 -34.58 -15.27
N VAL A 32 -5.12 -35.87 -15.34
CA VAL A 32 -4.55 -36.64 -14.21
C VAL A 32 -3.09 -36.20 -13.92
N ALA A 33 -2.30 -35.98 -14.98
CA ALA A 33 -0.90 -35.59 -14.82
C ALA A 33 -0.73 -34.16 -14.26
N SER A 34 -1.63 -33.25 -14.61
CA SER A 34 -1.65 -31.86 -14.09
C SER A 34 -2.37 -31.73 -12.75
N GLY A 35 -3.31 -32.65 -12.43
CA GLY A 35 -4.24 -32.51 -11.31
C GLY A 35 -5.31 -31.45 -11.54
N GLU A 36 -5.35 -30.86 -12.73
CA GLU A 36 -6.25 -29.76 -13.09
C GLU A 36 -7.28 -30.22 -14.13
N ARG A 37 -8.57 -30.06 -13.82
CA ARG A 37 -9.68 -30.35 -14.74
C ARG A 37 -9.69 -29.38 -15.93
N LEU A 38 -9.25 -28.13 -15.68
CA LEU A 38 -9.20 -27.06 -16.67
C LEU A 38 -7.73 -26.80 -17.04
N ASN A 39 -7.28 -27.39 -18.14
CA ASN A 39 -5.87 -27.30 -18.56
C ASN A 39 -5.63 -26.23 -19.65
N ASN A 40 -6.69 -25.60 -20.14
CA ASN A 40 -6.63 -24.53 -21.12
C ASN A 40 -7.14 -23.23 -20.51
N SER A 41 -6.34 -22.17 -20.66
CA SER A 41 -6.67 -20.80 -20.23
C SER A 41 -7.96 -20.22 -20.84
N SER A 42 -8.62 -20.93 -21.76
CA SER A 42 -9.91 -20.54 -22.33
C SER A 42 -11.10 -20.87 -21.43
N ASP A 43 -10.94 -21.73 -20.42
CA ASP A 43 -12.09 -22.26 -19.67
C ASP A 43 -12.38 -21.49 -18.38
N ASP A 44 -11.41 -20.81 -17.77
CA ASP A 44 -11.62 -19.92 -16.61
C ASP A 44 -10.55 -18.82 -16.43
N GLY A 45 -10.24 -18.11 -17.49
CA GLY A 45 -9.35 -16.94 -17.44
C GLY A 45 -9.85 -15.83 -16.50
N ALA A 46 -11.14 -15.79 -16.19
CA ALA A 46 -11.73 -14.79 -15.31
C ALA A 46 -11.33 -15.00 -13.83
N SER A 47 -11.44 -16.23 -13.32
CA SER A 47 -11.09 -16.54 -11.93
C SER A 47 -9.59 -16.41 -11.68
N LEU A 48 -8.76 -16.79 -12.65
CA LEU A 48 -7.30 -16.61 -12.58
C LEU A 48 -6.92 -15.12 -12.56
N ALA A 49 -7.48 -14.32 -13.47
CA ALA A 49 -7.23 -12.88 -13.51
C ALA A 49 -7.67 -12.16 -12.23
N ILE A 50 -8.78 -12.56 -11.63
CA ILE A 50 -9.26 -12.04 -10.36
C ILE A 50 -8.30 -12.41 -9.23
N SER A 51 -7.84 -13.66 -9.14
CA SER A 51 -6.93 -14.10 -8.09
C SER A 51 -5.56 -13.41 -8.18
N GLU A 52 -5.03 -13.24 -9.41
CA GLU A 52 -3.77 -12.49 -9.63
C GLU A 52 -3.90 -11.00 -9.27
N SER A 53 -5.02 -10.38 -9.64
CA SER A 53 -5.31 -8.99 -9.27
C SER A 53 -5.38 -8.81 -7.75
N LEU A 54 -6.04 -9.72 -7.04
CA LEU A 54 -6.12 -9.71 -5.58
C LEU A 54 -4.76 -9.92 -4.92
N LEU A 55 -3.97 -10.86 -5.44
CA LEU A 55 -2.62 -11.11 -4.93
C LEU A 55 -1.73 -9.89 -5.13
N SER A 56 -1.78 -9.25 -6.30
CA SER A 56 -1.07 -8.00 -6.59
C SER A 56 -1.50 -6.89 -5.64
N ASN A 57 -2.80 -6.72 -5.43
CA ASN A 57 -3.32 -5.76 -4.47
C ASN A 57 -2.86 -6.07 -3.04
N ALA A 58 -2.88 -7.34 -2.61
CA ALA A 58 -2.41 -7.74 -1.29
C ALA A 58 -0.92 -7.40 -1.07
N LEU A 59 -0.09 -7.59 -2.10
CA LEU A 59 1.32 -7.22 -2.04
C LEU A 59 1.50 -5.71 -1.94
N ALA A 60 0.76 -4.93 -2.73
CA ALA A 60 0.77 -3.46 -2.68
C ALA A 60 0.35 -2.95 -1.28
N PHE A 61 -0.67 -3.57 -0.67
CA PHE A 61 -1.09 -3.23 0.69
C PHE A 61 -0.05 -3.53 1.74
N ARG A 62 0.54 -4.73 1.69
CA ARG A 62 1.61 -5.10 2.62
C ARG A 62 2.79 -4.13 2.50
N GLN A 63 3.10 -3.70 1.30
CA GLN A 63 4.11 -2.70 1.06
C GLN A 63 3.68 -1.35 1.64
N GLY A 64 2.47 -0.86 1.36
CA GLY A 64 1.91 0.37 1.91
C GLY A 64 1.90 0.39 3.44
N ALA A 65 1.48 -0.71 4.08
CA ALA A 65 1.45 -0.82 5.53
C ALA A 65 2.86 -0.77 6.17
N ARG A 66 3.84 -1.47 5.59
CA ARG A 66 5.24 -1.40 6.05
C ARG A 66 5.78 0.01 5.99
N ASN A 67 5.51 0.67 4.94
CA ASN A 67 6.03 1.99 4.67
C ASN A 67 5.42 3.06 5.59
N LEU A 68 4.14 2.94 5.93
CA LEU A 68 3.56 3.76 6.99
C LEU A 68 4.20 3.45 8.36
N GLN A 69 4.54 2.18 8.60
CA GLN A 69 5.26 1.77 9.79
C GLN A 69 6.67 2.40 9.85
N ASP A 70 7.36 2.49 8.71
CA ASP A 70 8.68 3.14 8.62
C ASP A 70 8.59 4.67 8.73
N GLY A 71 7.46 5.27 8.36
CA GLY A 71 7.21 6.70 8.49
C GLY A 71 6.94 7.18 9.92
N LEU A 72 6.40 6.33 10.79
CA LEU A 72 6.08 6.68 12.18
C LEU A 72 7.29 7.10 13.02
N PRO A 73 8.43 6.41 13.00
CA PRO A 73 9.64 6.84 13.70
C PRO A 73 10.13 8.22 13.25
N LEU A 74 9.96 8.55 11.97
CA LEU A 74 10.38 9.85 11.44
C LEU A 74 9.51 10.98 11.98
N ILE A 75 8.19 10.78 12.06
CA ILE A 75 7.26 11.73 12.66
C ILE A 75 7.58 11.91 14.17
N ASN A 76 7.96 10.82 14.86
CA ASN A 76 8.39 10.89 16.24
C ASN A 76 9.70 11.71 16.40
N ASN A 77 10.67 11.51 15.52
CA ASN A 77 11.92 12.29 15.52
C ASN A 77 11.63 13.77 15.28
N ILE A 78 10.73 14.11 14.36
CA ILE A 78 10.31 15.50 14.14
C ILE A 78 9.64 16.05 15.40
N ALA A 79 8.82 15.25 16.09
CA ALA A 79 8.19 15.68 17.35
C ALA A 79 9.22 15.97 18.46
N GLU A 80 10.25 15.15 18.59
CA GLU A 80 11.35 15.38 19.54
C GLU A 80 12.12 16.67 19.22
N ILE A 81 12.40 16.89 17.92
CA ILE A 81 13.05 18.12 17.47
C ILE A 81 12.16 19.34 17.77
N LEU A 82 10.85 19.27 17.51
CA LEU A 82 9.93 20.36 17.84
C LEU A 82 9.87 20.64 19.35
N ILE A 83 9.90 19.62 20.19
CA ILE A 83 9.96 19.80 21.64
C ILE A 83 11.24 20.50 22.00
N ARG A 84 12.40 20.12 21.45
CA ARG A 84 13.68 20.78 21.67
C ARG A 84 13.68 22.23 21.19
N THR A 85 13.12 22.47 20.01
CA THR A 85 12.94 23.78 19.40
C THR A 85 12.12 24.71 20.34
N ARG A 86 11.04 24.16 20.93
CA ARG A 86 10.22 24.87 21.92
C ARG A 86 10.96 25.15 23.23
N GLU A 87 11.81 24.24 23.69
CA GLU A 87 12.66 24.46 24.86
C GLU A 87 13.63 25.65 24.64
N LEU A 88 14.26 25.71 23.45
CA LEU A 88 15.13 26.79 23.04
C LEU A 88 14.38 28.15 23.03
N ALA A 89 13.17 28.15 22.45
CA ALA A 89 12.32 29.36 22.45
C ALA A 89 11.91 29.76 23.88
N SER A 90 11.56 28.79 24.73
CA SER A 90 11.26 29.06 26.14
C SER A 90 12.47 29.64 26.87
N GLN A 91 13.67 29.12 26.63
CA GLN A 91 14.90 29.63 27.18
C GLN A 91 15.15 31.07 26.71
N SER A 92 15.03 31.33 25.40
CA SER A 92 15.25 32.67 24.83
C SER A 92 14.22 33.69 25.32
N SER A 93 12.97 33.27 25.63
CA SER A 93 11.91 34.16 26.13
C SER A 93 12.16 34.70 27.54
N THR A 94 13.12 34.12 28.28
CA THR A 94 13.40 34.55 29.66
C THR A 94 14.18 35.85 29.69
N GLY A 95 13.83 36.76 30.63
CA GLY A 95 14.49 38.07 30.78
C GLY A 95 15.90 38.01 31.36
N THR A 96 16.38 36.85 31.79
CA THR A 96 17.70 36.68 32.43
C THR A 96 18.82 36.40 31.41
N ILE A 97 18.48 36.15 30.14
CA ILE A 97 19.44 35.85 29.07
C ILE A 97 19.77 37.13 28.30
N GLY A 98 21.07 37.37 28.05
CA GLY A 98 21.55 38.49 27.24
C GLY A 98 21.34 38.27 25.74
N ASP A 99 21.44 39.34 24.94
CA ASP A 99 21.21 39.27 23.50
C ASP A 99 22.25 38.40 22.75
N THR A 100 23.48 38.35 23.26
CA THR A 100 24.55 37.51 22.68
C THR A 100 24.26 36.04 22.88
N GLU A 101 23.80 35.68 24.05
CA GLU A 101 23.40 34.32 24.38
C GLU A 101 22.15 33.89 23.56
N ARG A 102 21.20 34.84 23.35
CA ARG A 102 20.03 34.58 22.48
C ARG A 102 20.43 34.29 21.03
N GLN A 103 21.41 35.02 20.50
CA GLN A 103 21.93 34.73 19.16
C GLN A 103 22.54 33.32 19.06
N THR A 104 23.20 32.86 20.12
CA THR A 104 23.74 31.50 20.16
C THR A 104 22.61 30.46 20.17
N ILE A 105 21.56 30.72 20.96
CA ILE A 105 20.36 29.85 20.99
C ILE A 105 19.65 29.86 19.63
N GLN A 106 19.60 31.00 18.93
CA GLN A 106 19.04 31.10 17.58
C GLN A 106 19.80 30.22 16.59
N LEU A 107 21.12 30.11 16.67
CA LEU A 107 21.87 29.22 15.80
C LEU A 107 21.48 27.73 15.99
N GLU A 108 21.30 27.31 17.26
CA GLU A 108 20.81 25.96 17.54
C GLU A 108 19.37 25.77 17.03
N PHE A 109 18.50 26.76 17.21
CA PHE A 109 17.13 26.76 16.72
C PHE A 109 17.06 26.61 15.21
N GLU A 110 17.87 27.34 14.46
CA GLU A 110 17.98 27.22 13.02
C GLU A 110 18.48 25.82 12.58
N ALA A 111 19.46 25.26 13.28
CA ALA A 111 19.95 23.92 13.02
C ALA A 111 18.86 22.86 13.22
N GLN A 112 18.02 23.03 14.24
CA GLN A 112 16.86 22.12 14.45
C GLN A 112 15.81 22.24 13.31
N LYS A 113 15.51 23.45 12.83
CA LYS A 113 14.63 23.65 11.67
C LYS A 113 15.20 22.99 10.40
N GLN A 114 16.51 23.14 10.18
CA GLN A 114 17.19 22.50 9.05
C GLN A 114 17.14 20.97 9.15
N GLU A 115 17.25 20.41 10.35
CA GLU A 115 17.17 18.96 10.57
C GLU A 115 15.75 18.42 10.29
N ILE A 116 14.68 19.15 10.66
CA ILE A 116 13.31 18.81 10.25
C ILE A 116 13.23 18.75 8.73
N ASN A 117 13.71 19.78 8.02
CA ASN A 117 13.69 19.80 6.56
C ASN A 117 14.54 18.67 5.95
N ARG A 118 15.66 18.33 6.56
CA ARG A 118 16.48 17.19 6.12
C ARG A 118 15.70 15.89 6.24
N ILE A 119 15.06 15.62 7.39
CA ILE A 119 14.26 14.41 7.61
C ILE A 119 13.12 14.33 6.59
N THR A 120 12.42 15.43 6.35
CA THR A 120 11.28 15.45 5.44
C THR A 120 11.69 15.25 3.97
N ASN A 121 12.86 15.75 3.56
CA ASN A 121 13.32 15.69 2.19
C ASN A 121 14.11 14.42 1.82
N THR A 122 14.71 13.74 2.80
CA THR A 122 15.56 12.56 2.55
C THR A 122 14.80 11.24 2.57
N ASN A 123 13.57 11.22 3.10
CA ASN A 123 12.81 9.98 3.23
C ASN A 123 11.86 9.80 2.05
N GLU A 124 12.24 8.89 1.17
CA GLU A 124 11.47 8.51 0.00
C GLU A 124 10.73 7.19 0.22
N PHE A 125 9.56 7.13 -0.34
CA PHE A 125 8.65 6.01 -0.32
C PHE A 125 8.25 5.65 -1.76
N LEU A 126 8.61 4.47 -2.26
CA LEU A 126 8.36 4.08 -3.65
C LEU A 126 8.71 5.20 -4.67
N SER A 127 9.84 5.86 -4.47
CA SER A 127 10.26 7.04 -5.25
C SER A 127 9.37 8.27 -5.08
N GLN A 128 8.51 8.29 -4.06
CA GLN A 128 7.75 9.46 -3.66
C GLN A 128 8.14 9.86 -2.24
N LYS A 129 8.29 11.14 -2.00
CA LYS A 129 8.61 11.67 -0.68
C LYS A 129 7.35 11.62 0.20
N LEU A 130 7.46 10.97 1.36
CA LEU A 130 6.32 10.80 2.27
C LEU A 130 5.97 12.07 3.03
N LEU A 131 6.98 12.85 3.38
CA LEU A 131 6.87 13.94 4.38
C LEU A 131 7.07 15.32 3.78
N ASP A 132 7.29 15.46 2.48
CA ASP A 132 7.60 16.72 1.80
C ASP A 132 6.41 17.49 1.26
N TRP A 133 5.19 17.16 1.70
CA TRP A 133 3.94 17.71 1.21
C TRP A 133 3.32 16.99 -0.01
N SER A 134 4.01 16.09 -0.68
CA SER A 134 3.45 15.34 -1.82
C SER A 134 2.22 14.51 -1.47
N LEU A 135 2.10 14.07 -0.21
CA LEU A 135 0.94 13.40 0.37
C LEU A 135 0.01 14.37 1.13
N SER A 136 -0.16 15.59 0.65
CA SER A 136 -1.18 16.50 1.17
C SER A 136 -2.42 16.52 0.26
N SER A 137 -3.57 16.84 0.82
CA SER A 137 -4.83 16.99 0.07
C SER A 137 -4.81 18.11 -0.97
N ASN A 138 -3.82 19.00 -0.90
CA ASN A 138 -3.60 20.13 -1.81
C ASN A 138 -2.38 19.96 -2.71
N ALA A 139 -1.80 18.78 -2.78
CA ALA A 139 -0.69 18.52 -3.69
C ALA A 139 -1.14 18.63 -5.15
N THR A 140 -0.31 19.24 -5.98
CA THR A 140 -0.56 19.41 -7.43
C THR A 140 -0.15 18.18 -8.24
N GLY A 141 0.11 17.07 -7.59
CA GLY A 141 0.49 15.80 -8.21
C GLY A 141 -0.67 14.80 -8.30
N ASP A 142 -0.40 13.65 -8.88
CA ASP A 142 -1.36 12.55 -8.92
C ASP A 142 -1.59 12.00 -7.51
N ASP A 143 -2.86 11.81 -7.15
CA ASP A 143 -3.23 11.21 -5.87
C ASP A 143 -2.70 9.78 -5.75
N VAL A 144 -2.10 9.46 -4.63
CA VAL A 144 -1.68 8.09 -4.30
C VAL A 144 -2.88 7.31 -3.83
N ILE A 145 -3.49 6.58 -4.75
CA ILE A 145 -4.69 5.79 -4.50
C ILE A 145 -4.32 4.32 -4.33
N ILE A 146 -4.69 3.74 -3.20
CA ILE A 146 -4.57 2.32 -2.93
C ILE A 146 -5.93 1.65 -3.13
N HIS A 147 -6.01 0.67 -4.04
CA HIS A 147 -7.22 -0.10 -4.27
C HIS A 147 -7.35 -1.26 -3.27
N ILE A 148 -8.44 -1.29 -2.47
CA ILE A 148 -8.72 -2.31 -1.44
C ILE A 148 -9.75 -3.36 -1.83
N GLY A 149 -10.28 -3.31 -3.02
CA GLY A 149 -11.32 -4.23 -3.49
C GLY A 149 -11.10 -4.73 -4.90
N LEU A 150 -12.00 -5.60 -5.33
CA LEU A 150 -12.00 -6.23 -6.64
C LEU A 150 -12.49 -5.32 -7.77
N ASP A 151 -13.20 -4.24 -7.43
CA ASP A 151 -13.82 -3.33 -8.39
C ASP A 151 -13.28 -1.90 -8.26
N SER A 152 -13.57 -1.09 -9.27
CA SER A 152 -13.11 0.29 -9.37
C SER A 152 -13.95 1.28 -8.56
N ARG A 153 -14.82 0.83 -7.64
CA ARG A 153 -15.67 1.71 -6.83
C ARG A 153 -14.84 2.57 -5.89
N THR A 154 -15.35 3.74 -5.59
CA THR A 154 -14.71 4.71 -4.68
C THR A 154 -14.54 4.17 -3.28
N GLU A 155 -15.47 3.32 -2.82
CA GLU A 155 -15.44 2.67 -1.50
C GLU A 155 -14.26 1.69 -1.37
N ASN A 156 -13.80 1.15 -2.50
CA ASN A 156 -12.68 0.22 -2.60
C ASN A 156 -11.34 0.91 -2.84
N ARG A 157 -11.26 2.21 -2.54
CA ARG A 157 -10.05 3.02 -2.68
C ARG A 157 -9.72 3.72 -1.38
N ILE A 158 -8.44 3.80 -1.06
CA ILE A 158 -7.92 4.69 -0.02
C ILE A 158 -7.06 5.72 -0.73
N ASN A 159 -7.51 6.97 -0.72
CA ASN A 159 -6.70 8.11 -1.14
C ASN A 159 -5.78 8.47 0.03
N LEU A 160 -4.48 8.23 -0.12
CA LEU A 160 -3.50 8.53 0.92
C LEU A 160 -3.32 10.02 1.11
N ASN A 161 -3.41 10.82 0.05
CA ASN A 161 -3.27 12.27 0.12
C ASN A 161 -4.37 12.89 1.01
N GLU A 162 -5.61 12.44 0.83
CA GLU A 162 -6.74 12.92 1.64
C GLU A 162 -6.70 12.35 3.06
N THR A 163 -6.37 11.06 3.20
CA THR A 163 -6.45 10.36 4.48
C THR A 163 -5.30 10.75 5.42
N LEU A 164 -4.09 10.86 4.90
CA LEU A 164 -2.89 11.19 5.69
C LEU A 164 -2.74 12.70 5.88
N ASN A 165 -2.94 13.45 4.80
CA ASN A 165 -2.75 14.91 4.77
C ASN A 165 -1.51 15.35 5.57
N LEU A 166 -0.33 14.88 5.13
CA LEU A 166 0.95 15.09 5.83
C LEU A 166 1.56 16.49 5.59
N ARG A 167 0.71 17.50 5.39
CA ARG A 167 1.15 18.88 5.27
C ARG A 167 1.94 19.35 6.50
N ALA A 168 1.51 18.91 7.67
CA ALA A 168 2.07 19.33 8.96
C ALA A 168 3.35 18.56 9.35
N THR A 169 4.22 18.24 8.39
CA THR A 169 5.52 17.58 8.66
C THR A 169 6.72 18.41 8.25
N THR A 170 6.55 19.37 7.35
CA THR A 170 7.60 20.31 6.91
C THR A 170 7.59 21.58 7.75
N THR A 171 8.70 22.32 7.81
CA THR A 171 8.77 23.61 8.51
C THR A 171 7.75 24.60 8.00
N THR A 172 7.55 24.67 6.67
CA THR A 172 6.53 25.51 6.03
C THR A 172 5.11 25.06 6.41
N GLY A 173 4.85 23.75 6.38
CA GLY A 173 3.54 23.20 6.72
C GLY A 173 3.18 23.32 8.20
N LEU A 174 4.19 23.30 9.07
CA LEU A 174 4.08 23.55 10.51
C LEU A 174 4.01 25.05 10.87
N GLY A 175 4.24 25.94 9.88
CA GLY A 175 4.25 27.39 10.10
C GLY A 175 5.41 27.89 10.96
N ILE A 176 6.53 27.14 10.98
CA ILE A 176 7.71 27.44 11.80
C ILE A 176 8.92 27.96 11.01
N GLU A 177 8.77 28.11 9.68
CA GLU A 177 9.86 28.50 8.79
C GLU A 177 10.42 29.87 9.14
N ASP A 178 9.56 30.85 9.37
CA ASP A 178 9.89 32.24 9.61
C ASP A 178 10.10 32.61 11.10
N LEU A 179 10.12 31.61 11.99
CA LEU A 179 10.28 31.86 13.42
C LEU A 179 11.70 32.31 13.75
N ASP A 180 11.81 33.34 14.62
CA ASP A 180 13.06 33.95 15.06
C ASP A 180 13.03 34.24 16.56
N ILE A 181 13.83 33.50 17.32
CA ILE A 181 13.94 33.60 18.77
C ILE A 181 15.13 34.48 19.22
N SER A 182 15.68 35.29 18.32
CA SER A 182 16.82 36.20 18.65
C SER A 182 16.43 37.30 19.61
N THR A 183 15.14 37.56 19.80
CA THR A 183 14.61 38.53 20.75
C THR A 183 13.67 37.88 21.77
N ALA A 184 13.59 38.46 23.00
CA ALA A 184 12.72 37.90 24.04
C ALA A 184 11.24 37.95 23.65
N ASP A 185 10.82 39.00 22.96
CA ASP A 185 9.43 39.16 22.58
C ASP A 185 9.05 38.30 21.35
N GLY A 186 9.96 38.18 20.37
CA GLY A 186 9.80 37.22 19.27
C GLY A 186 9.70 35.78 19.79
N ALA A 187 10.59 35.39 20.71
CA ALA A 187 10.56 34.08 21.34
C ALA A 187 9.25 33.77 22.07
N LYS A 188 8.60 34.75 22.70
CA LYS A 188 7.29 34.59 23.35
C LYS A 188 6.17 34.36 22.33
N GLU A 189 6.18 35.10 21.22
CA GLU A 189 5.21 34.93 20.14
C GLU A 189 5.37 33.56 19.46
N ASP A 190 6.61 33.17 19.20
CA ASP A 190 6.96 31.92 18.55
C ASP A 190 6.66 30.69 19.40
N LEU A 191 6.64 30.79 20.73
CA LEU A 191 6.21 29.72 21.62
C LEU A 191 4.77 29.29 21.35
N VAL A 192 3.87 30.20 21.00
CA VAL A 192 2.48 29.88 20.67
C VAL A 192 2.44 29.09 19.36
N ARG A 193 3.16 29.55 18.34
CA ARG A 193 3.24 28.88 17.04
C ARG A 193 3.87 27.48 17.14
N LEU A 194 4.91 27.35 17.96
CA LEU A 194 5.54 26.05 18.23
C LEU A 194 4.59 25.08 18.95
N GLN A 195 3.74 25.58 19.85
CA GLN A 195 2.72 24.78 20.51
C GLN A 195 1.66 24.29 19.51
N GLU A 196 1.24 25.13 18.58
CA GLU A 196 0.34 24.75 17.49
C GLU A 196 0.98 23.71 16.56
N ALA A 197 2.24 23.89 16.17
CA ALA A 197 3.00 22.95 15.37
C ALA A 197 3.09 21.55 16.01
N VAL A 198 3.32 21.48 17.33
CA VAL A 198 3.29 20.20 18.07
C VAL A 198 1.92 19.56 18.03
N GLY A 199 0.84 20.35 18.13
CA GLY A 199 -0.54 19.88 17.99
C GLY A 199 -0.82 19.32 16.61
N ASP A 200 -0.44 20.04 15.57
CA ASP A 200 -0.63 19.65 14.17
C ASP A 200 0.15 18.37 13.82
N LEU A 201 1.40 18.27 14.29
CA LEU A 201 2.20 17.06 14.11
C LEU A 201 1.59 15.86 14.85
N SER A 202 1.06 16.06 16.06
CA SER A 202 0.35 15.02 16.81
C SER A 202 -0.91 14.55 16.06
N GLY A 203 -1.62 15.47 15.43
CA GLY A 203 -2.74 15.18 14.55
C GLY A 203 -2.32 14.37 13.30
N ALA A 204 -1.20 14.75 12.68
CA ALA A 204 -0.64 14.00 11.56
C ALA A 204 -0.27 12.57 11.95
N ARG A 205 0.39 12.38 13.08
CA ARG A 205 0.70 11.06 13.65
C ARG A 205 -0.55 10.21 13.86
N ALA A 206 -1.59 10.78 14.48
CA ALA A 206 -2.85 10.06 14.70
C ALA A 206 -3.52 9.61 13.40
N ARG A 207 -3.44 10.42 12.33
CA ARG A 207 -3.93 10.03 10.99
C ARG A 207 -3.12 8.89 10.39
N VAL A 208 -1.79 8.90 10.54
CA VAL A 208 -0.93 7.80 10.08
C VAL A 208 -1.26 6.50 10.82
N ASP A 209 -1.36 6.55 12.16
CA ASP A 209 -1.73 5.39 12.99
C ASP A 209 -3.12 4.84 12.58
N ALA A 210 -4.10 5.70 12.39
CA ALA A 210 -5.45 5.30 11.96
C ALA A 210 -5.43 4.65 10.57
N THR A 211 -4.66 5.20 9.63
CA THR A 211 -4.53 4.68 8.27
C THR A 211 -3.80 3.34 8.26
N GLN A 212 -2.75 3.19 9.06
CA GLN A 212 -2.04 1.92 9.23
C GLN A 212 -2.98 0.82 9.77
N ASN A 213 -3.78 1.14 10.79
CA ASN A 213 -4.78 0.21 11.32
C ASN A 213 -5.83 -0.16 10.27
N ARG A 214 -6.26 0.80 9.45
CA ARG A 214 -7.20 0.58 8.35
C ARG A 214 -6.60 -0.33 7.27
N LEU A 215 -5.36 -0.10 6.88
CA LEU A 215 -4.64 -0.95 5.92
C LEU A 215 -4.43 -2.36 6.46
N THR A 216 -4.06 -2.50 7.73
CA THR A 216 -3.90 -3.82 8.36
C THR A 216 -5.20 -4.64 8.31
N ARG A 217 -6.35 -4.01 8.61
CA ARG A 217 -7.65 -4.66 8.48
C ARG A 217 -7.99 -5.00 7.03
N ALA A 218 -7.67 -4.12 6.09
CA ALA A 218 -7.87 -4.37 4.67
C ALA A 218 -7.04 -5.57 4.19
N ILE A 219 -5.78 -5.71 4.65
CA ILE A 219 -4.92 -6.85 4.36
C ILE A 219 -5.53 -8.15 4.90
N GLN A 220 -6.07 -8.14 6.12
CA GLN A 220 -6.72 -9.32 6.71
C GLN A 220 -7.97 -9.74 5.92
N ASN A 221 -8.82 -8.77 5.57
CA ASN A 221 -10.00 -9.03 4.75
C ASN A 221 -9.63 -9.55 3.36
N LEU A 222 -8.58 -8.98 2.77
CA LEU A 222 -8.11 -9.39 1.45
C LEU A 222 -7.50 -10.80 1.48
N ALA A 223 -6.77 -11.15 2.55
CA ALA A 223 -6.26 -12.51 2.76
C ALA A 223 -7.39 -13.54 2.84
N ALA A 224 -8.46 -13.24 3.60
CA ALA A 224 -9.64 -14.09 3.67
C ALA A 224 -10.36 -14.21 2.31
N ASN A 225 -10.44 -13.12 1.54
CA ASN A 225 -11.03 -13.15 0.20
C ASN A 225 -10.18 -13.99 -0.77
N ILE A 226 -8.85 -13.88 -0.70
CA ILE A 226 -7.93 -14.71 -1.50
C ILE A 226 -8.11 -16.18 -1.14
N GLU A 227 -8.18 -16.52 0.15
CA GLU A 227 -8.41 -17.89 0.62
C GLU A 227 -9.74 -18.45 0.10
N ASN A 228 -10.83 -17.69 0.23
CA ASN A 228 -12.14 -18.08 -0.26
C ASN A 228 -12.17 -18.25 -1.79
N LEU A 229 -11.52 -17.35 -2.53
CA LEU A 229 -11.44 -17.44 -3.99
C LEU A 229 -10.54 -18.60 -4.44
N THR A 230 -9.45 -18.84 -3.72
CA THR A 230 -8.57 -19.99 -4.00
C THR A 230 -9.32 -21.29 -3.73
N ALA A 231 -10.09 -21.39 -2.65
CA ALA A 231 -10.93 -22.53 -2.37
C ALA A 231 -12.04 -22.72 -3.42
N ALA A 232 -12.68 -21.63 -3.87
CA ALA A 232 -13.67 -21.68 -4.94
C ALA A 232 -13.02 -22.06 -6.30
N ALA A 233 -11.85 -21.53 -6.60
CA ALA A 233 -11.08 -21.87 -7.80
C ALA A 233 -10.64 -23.35 -7.76
N SER A 234 -10.20 -23.84 -6.60
CA SER A 234 -9.86 -25.25 -6.40
C SER A 234 -11.06 -26.17 -6.68
N THR A 235 -12.25 -25.86 -6.15
CA THR A 235 -13.47 -26.64 -6.44
C THR A 235 -13.85 -26.66 -7.92
N ILE A 236 -13.48 -25.64 -8.67
CA ILE A 236 -13.77 -25.54 -10.12
C ILE A 236 -12.64 -26.15 -10.96
N ARG A 237 -11.41 -25.98 -10.54
CA ARG A 237 -10.19 -26.27 -11.32
C ARG A 237 -9.61 -27.63 -11.03
N ASP A 238 -9.68 -28.09 -9.78
CA ASP A 238 -9.06 -29.35 -9.39
C ASP A 238 -9.87 -30.53 -9.94
N ALA A 239 -9.17 -31.49 -10.51
CA ALA A 239 -9.78 -32.73 -10.99
C ALA A 239 -9.92 -33.71 -9.83
N ASP A 240 -11.06 -34.40 -9.74
CA ASP A 240 -11.14 -35.61 -8.95
C ASP A 240 -10.40 -36.73 -9.70
N VAL A 241 -9.13 -36.90 -9.30
CA VAL A 241 -8.24 -37.90 -9.92
C VAL A 241 -8.81 -39.29 -9.80
N ALA A 242 -9.58 -39.60 -8.76
CA ALA A 242 -10.19 -40.91 -8.58
C ALA A 242 -11.32 -41.14 -9.60
N GLU A 243 -12.14 -40.13 -9.86
CA GLU A 243 -13.20 -40.18 -10.87
C GLU A 243 -12.61 -40.26 -12.29
N GLU A 244 -11.60 -39.47 -12.60
CA GLU A 244 -10.95 -39.40 -13.91
C GLU A 244 -10.20 -40.70 -14.24
N VAL A 245 -9.52 -41.32 -13.27
CA VAL A 245 -8.85 -42.62 -13.44
C VAL A 245 -9.86 -43.74 -13.63
N THR A 246 -11.06 -43.68 -13.03
CA THR A 246 -12.09 -44.71 -13.24
C THR A 246 -12.80 -44.55 -14.58
N GLY A 247 -12.73 -43.37 -15.20
CA GLY A 247 -13.28 -43.06 -16.53
C GLY A 247 -12.37 -43.44 -17.70
N LEU A 248 -11.07 -43.71 -17.43
CA LEU A 248 -10.06 -44.18 -18.40
C LEU A 248 -10.24 -45.65 -18.73
#